data_54392e49d31ede2d43596a1c419af51e
#
_entry.id   54392e49d31ede2d43596a1c419af51e
#
_cell.length_a   1.000
_cell.length_b   1.000
_cell.length_c   1.000
_cell.angle_alpha   90.00
_cell.angle_beta   90.00
_cell.angle_gamma   90.00
#
_symmetry.space_group_name_H-M   'P 1'
#
loop_
_entity.id
_entity.type
_entity.pdbx_description
1 polymer ?
#
loop_
_entity_poly.entity_id
_entity_poly.type
_entity_poly.pdbx_seq_one_letter_code
_entity_poly.pdbx_strand_id
1 'polypeptide(L)'
;MTLAPQPVRVATGFDEEGMMVLDEEQRLLAVLVRLSDSNEVAPGQWYFEAGFGRLDGGSHPLFSNLDMAQDWISQRVADTAKSGGKLQPD
;
A
#
# COMPACT_ATOMS: atom_id res chain seq x y z
N MET A 1 -5.06 10.11 10.15
CA MET A 1 -5.73 9.61 8.94
C MET A 1 -6.23 8.21 9.16
N THR A 2 -7.44 7.93 8.76
CA THR A 2 -8.03 6.61 8.89
C THR A 2 -7.99 5.92 7.55
N LEU A 3 -7.41 4.75 7.49
CA LEU A 3 -7.37 3.98 6.26
C LEU A 3 -8.45 2.92 6.25
N ALA A 4 -8.97 2.61 5.08
CA ALA A 4 -10.02 1.63 4.92
C ALA A 4 -9.55 0.52 4.00
N PRO A 5 -9.07 -0.59 4.54
CA PRO A 5 -8.65 -1.71 3.71
C PRO A 5 -9.86 -2.49 3.21
N GLN A 6 -9.84 -2.88 1.95
CA GLN A 6 -10.92 -3.67 1.36
C GLN A 6 -10.33 -4.81 0.55
N PRO A 7 -10.81 -6.04 0.76
CA PRO A 7 -10.31 -7.19 0.00
C PRO A 7 -10.62 -7.04 -1.47
N VAL A 8 -9.72 -7.53 -2.30
CA VAL A 8 -9.89 -7.48 -3.74
C VAL A 8 -9.08 -8.62 -4.35
N ARG A 9 -9.41 -9.03 -5.54
CA ARG A 9 -8.59 -9.99 -6.26
C ARG A 9 -7.85 -9.26 -7.35
N VAL A 10 -6.57 -9.57 -7.48
CA VAL A 10 -5.70 -8.90 -8.44
C VAL A 10 -5.31 -9.92 -9.49
N ALA A 11 -5.53 -9.59 -10.75
CA ALA A 11 -5.34 -10.56 -11.84
C ALA A 11 -3.86 -10.72 -12.18
N THR A 12 -3.10 -11.25 -11.23
CA THR A 12 -1.67 -11.46 -11.42
C THR A 12 -1.36 -12.83 -11.99
N GLY A 13 -2.32 -13.74 -11.94
CA GLY A 13 -2.10 -15.09 -12.45
C GLY A 13 -1.87 -16.12 -11.38
N PHE A 14 -1.33 -15.77 -10.22
CA PHE A 14 -1.18 -16.72 -9.13
C PHE A 14 -1.46 -16.10 -7.77
N ASP A 15 -0.74 -15.16 -7.29
CA ASP A 15 -1.00 -14.58 -5.96
C ASP A 15 -2.04 -13.49 -6.14
N GLU A 16 -3.32 -13.89 -6.17
CA GLU A 16 -4.39 -12.96 -6.51
C GLU A 16 -5.10 -12.36 -5.31
N GLU A 17 -4.82 -12.84 -4.12
CA GLU A 17 -5.45 -12.29 -2.94
C GLU A 17 -4.87 -10.91 -2.67
N GLY A 18 -5.69 -9.89 -2.66
CA GLY A 18 -5.20 -8.54 -2.53
C GLY A 18 -6.02 -7.71 -1.57
N MET A 19 -5.53 -6.51 -1.31
CA MET A 19 -6.20 -5.57 -0.43
C MET A 19 -6.03 -4.18 -1.01
N MET A 20 -7.14 -3.50 -1.27
CA MET A 20 -7.11 -2.09 -1.63
C MET A 20 -7.05 -1.29 -0.35
N VAL A 21 -6.26 -0.23 -0.31
CA VAL A 21 -6.21 0.65 0.84
C VAL A 21 -6.74 2.00 0.41
N LEU A 22 -7.83 2.43 1.03
CA LEU A 22 -8.51 3.67 0.67
C LEU A 22 -8.37 4.70 1.78
N ASP A 23 -8.45 5.97 1.43
CA ASP A 23 -8.39 7.03 2.43
C ASP A 23 -9.81 7.35 2.92
N GLU A 24 -9.93 8.39 3.72
CA GLU A 24 -11.22 8.76 4.31
C GLU A 24 -12.21 9.25 3.27
N GLU A 25 -11.73 9.65 2.11
CA GLU A 25 -12.61 10.10 1.04
C GLU A 25 -12.85 8.99 0.03
N GLN A 26 -12.47 7.77 0.39
CA GLN A 26 -12.66 6.58 -0.44
C GLN A 26 -11.84 6.63 -1.73
N ARG A 27 -10.72 7.33 -1.70
CA ARG A 27 -9.81 7.34 -2.84
C ARG A 27 -8.78 6.23 -2.65
N LEU A 28 -8.44 5.57 -3.73
CA LEU A 28 -7.50 4.45 -3.68
C LEU A 28 -6.08 4.97 -3.50
N LEU A 29 -5.42 4.53 -2.45
CA LEU A 29 -4.04 4.90 -2.17
C LEU A 29 -3.08 3.82 -2.63
N ALA A 30 -3.41 2.58 -2.42
CA ALA A 30 -2.50 1.48 -2.72
C ALA A 30 -3.22 0.17 -2.91
N VAL A 31 -2.56 -0.75 -3.62
CA VAL A 31 -3.03 -2.12 -3.76
C VAL A 31 -1.91 -3.02 -3.27
N LEU A 32 -2.24 -3.90 -2.34
CA LEU A 32 -1.30 -4.88 -1.81
C LEU A 32 -1.71 -6.27 -2.27
N VAL A 33 -0.74 -7.13 -2.49
CA VAL A 33 -0.99 -8.51 -2.92
C VAL A 33 -0.35 -9.43 -1.90
N ARG A 34 -1.11 -10.42 -1.44
CA ARG A 34 -0.56 -11.38 -0.50
C ARG A 34 0.13 -12.49 -1.27
N LEU A 35 1.38 -12.71 -0.97
CA LEU A 35 2.13 -13.79 -1.61
C LEU A 35 1.72 -15.12 -0.98
N SER A 36 1.58 -16.14 -1.80
CA SER A 36 1.08 -17.42 -1.32
C SER A 36 2.07 -18.07 -0.36
N ASP A 37 1.60 -19.05 0.39
CA ASP A 37 2.46 -19.75 1.32
C ASP A 37 3.52 -20.58 0.59
N SER A 38 3.33 -20.84 -0.69
CA SER A 38 4.32 -21.55 -1.46
C SER A 38 5.33 -20.63 -2.12
N ASN A 39 5.24 -19.32 -1.89
CA ASN A 39 6.23 -18.39 -2.43
C ASN A 39 7.56 -18.65 -1.75
N GLU A 40 8.63 -18.80 -2.52
CA GLU A 40 9.91 -19.18 -1.96
C GLU A 40 10.66 -18.03 -1.33
N VAL A 41 10.36 -16.81 -1.70
CA VAL A 41 11.09 -15.65 -1.19
C VAL A 41 10.41 -15.06 0.04
N ALA A 42 9.13 -14.87 0.01
CA ALA A 42 8.43 -14.19 1.10
C ALA A 42 7.04 -14.78 1.30
N PRO A 43 6.93 -16.04 1.72
CA PRO A 43 5.63 -16.69 1.84
C PRO A 43 4.71 -15.97 2.80
N GLY A 44 3.49 -15.73 2.38
CA GLY A 44 2.48 -15.11 3.22
C GLY A 44 2.63 -13.63 3.48
N GLN A 45 3.65 -13.00 2.92
CA GLN A 45 3.84 -11.57 3.13
C GLN A 45 3.02 -10.76 2.13
N TRP A 46 2.89 -9.47 2.40
CA TRP A 46 2.12 -8.57 1.54
C TRP A 46 3.06 -7.71 0.71
N TYR A 47 2.89 -7.75 -0.59
CA TYR A 47 3.71 -7.00 -1.53
C TYR A 47 2.98 -5.74 -1.95
N PHE A 48 3.68 -4.60 -1.99
CA PHE A 48 3.11 -3.34 -2.42
C PHE A 48 3.08 -3.33 -3.94
N GLU A 49 1.94 -3.70 -4.50
CA GLU A 49 1.81 -3.87 -5.95
C GLU A 49 1.71 -2.55 -6.69
N ALA A 50 0.92 -1.62 -6.21
CA ALA A 50 0.73 -0.35 -6.88
C ALA A 50 0.39 0.74 -5.88
N GLY A 51 0.89 1.94 -6.13
CA GLY A 51 0.57 3.11 -5.33
C GLY A 51 0.01 4.20 -6.20
N PHE A 52 -0.79 5.08 -5.61
CA PHE A 52 -1.45 6.15 -6.33
C PHE A 52 -1.29 7.45 -5.56
N GLY A 53 -1.40 8.58 -6.26
CA GLY A 53 -1.26 9.86 -5.63
C GLY A 53 0.13 10.00 -5.02
N ARG A 54 0.18 10.22 -3.72
CA ARG A 54 1.46 10.46 -3.05
C ARG A 54 2.33 9.22 -2.96
N LEU A 55 1.80 8.04 -3.25
CA LEU A 55 2.56 6.80 -3.19
C LEU A 55 3.01 6.34 -4.57
N ASP A 56 2.62 7.05 -5.62
CA ASP A 56 2.96 6.68 -6.97
C ASP A 56 4.45 6.89 -7.23
N GLY A 57 5.06 5.95 -7.92
CA GLY A 57 6.47 6.07 -8.27
C GLY A 57 7.45 5.75 -7.17
N GLY A 58 6.97 5.30 -6.03
CA GLY A 58 7.84 4.97 -4.93
C GLY A 58 8.31 3.53 -4.95
N SER A 59 8.86 3.06 -3.83
CA SER A 59 9.35 1.70 -3.72
C SER A 59 8.19 0.72 -3.57
N HIS A 60 8.48 -0.55 -3.72
CA HIS A 60 7.49 -1.61 -3.59
C HIS A 60 7.93 -2.57 -2.49
N PRO A 61 7.77 -2.18 -1.23
CA PRO A 61 8.25 -3.01 -0.12
C PRO A 61 7.38 -4.23 0.15
N LEU A 62 7.91 -5.13 0.96
CA LEU A 62 7.20 -6.27 1.47
C LEU A 62 6.88 -6.04 2.94
N PHE A 63 5.73 -6.50 3.39
CA PHE A 63 5.31 -6.35 4.78
C PHE A 63 4.93 -7.71 5.34
N SER A 64 5.24 -7.93 6.60
CA SER A 64 4.91 -9.20 7.24
C SER A 64 3.41 -9.34 7.46
N ASN A 65 2.70 -8.25 7.64
CA ASN A 65 1.25 -8.28 7.85
C ASN A 65 0.63 -6.95 7.41
N LEU A 66 -0.69 -6.92 7.38
CA LEU A 66 -1.39 -5.73 6.92
C LEU A 66 -1.27 -4.54 7.84
N ASP A 67 -1.11 -4.78 9.14
CA ASP A 67 -0.95 -3.67 10.08
C ASP A 67 0.32 -2.89 9.78
N MET A 68 1.41 -3.59 9.50
CA MET A 68 2.66 -2.94 9.15
C MET A 68 2.54 -2.18 7.84
N ALA A 69 1.82 -2.76 6.89
CA ALA A 69 1.61 -2.10 5.60
C ALA A 69 0.81 -0.81 5.77
N GLN A 70 -0.25 -0.86 6.57
CA GLN A 70 -1.08 0.31 6.79
C GLN A 70 -0.33 1.41 7.54
N ASP A 71 0.51 1.04 8.51
CA ASP A 71 1.32 2.01 9.23
C ASP A 71 2.28 2.70 8.27
N TRP A 72 2.92 1.94 7.42
CA TRP A 72 3.86 2.47 6.45
C TRP A 72 3.17 3.44 5.49
N ILE A 73 2.00 3.04 4.97
CA ILE A 73 1.24 3.86 4.04
C ILE A 73 0.80 5.16 4.74
N SER A 74 0.30 5.04 5.95
CA SER A 74 -0.18 6.18 6.70
C SER A 74 0.94 7.19 6.93
N GLN A 75 2.12 6.71 7.30
CA GLN A 75 3.24 7.59 7.54
C GLN A 75 3.73 8.25 6.26
N ARG A 76 3.76 7.51 5.15
CA ARG A 76 4.22 8.08 3.89
C ARG A 76 3.27 9.16 3.39
N VAL A 77 1.97 8.95 3.54
CA VAL A 77 1.01 9.94 3.11
C VAL A 77 1.11 11.18 3.98
N ALA A 78 1.25 11.01 5.28
CA ALA A 78 1.36 12.13 6.20
C ALA A 78 2.66 12.90 5.97
N ASP A 79 3.77 12.21 5.81
CA ASP A 79 5.05 12.85 5.57
C ASP A 79 5.06 13.62 4.27
N THR A 80 4.49 13.03 3.22
CA THR A 80 4.44 13.69 1.93
C THR A 80 3.59 14.95 2.01
N ALA A 81 2.48 14.88 2.71
CA ALA A 81 1.62 16.02 2.87
C ALA A 81 2.34 17.14 3.61
N LYS A 82 3.09 16.77 4.68
CA LYS A 82 3.81 17.74 5.44
C LYS A 82 4.91 18.35 4.61
N SER A 83 5.67 17.54 3.91
CA SER A 83 6.74 18.03 3.09
C SER A 83 6.23 18.90 1.97
N GLY A 84 5.12 18.51 1.37
CA GLY A 84 4.53 19.30 0.32
C GLY A 84 4.16 20.68 0.79
N GLY A 85 3.58 20.75 1.95
CA GLY A 85 3.22 22.02 2.52
C GLY A 85 4.43 22.88 2.76
N LYS A 86 5.51 22.30 3.21
CA LYS A 86 6.67 23.08 3.46
C LYS A 86 7.34 23.50 2.20
N LEU A 87 7.37 22.67 1.22
CA LEU A 87 8.08 22.98 0.04
C LEU A 87 7.38 23.92 -0.85
N GLN A 88 6.14 24.10 -0.63
CA GLN A 88 5.43 24.93 -1.44
C GLN A 88 5.74 26.31 -1.36
N PRO A 89 6.51 26.74 -0.84
CA PRO A 89 6.81 28.04 -0.93
C PRO A 89 7.63 28.15 -1.99
N ASP A 90 8.07 27.36 -2.43
CA ASP A 90 8.84 27.46 -3.42
C ASP A 90 8.37 27.58 -4.52
#